data_a3bf3082154bbd126c57be0378b253f5
#
_entry.id   a3bf3082154bbd126c57be0378b253f5
#
_cell.length_a   1.000
_cell.length_b   1.000
_cell.length_c   1.000
_cell.angle_alpha   90.00
_cell.angle_beta   90.00
_cell.angle_gamma   90.00
#
_symmetry.space_group_name_H-M   'P 1'
#
loop_
_entity.id
_entity.type
_entity.pdbx_description
1 polymer ?
#
loop_
_entity_poly.entity_id
_entity_poly.type
_entity_poly.pdbx_seq_one_letter_code
_entity_poly.pdbx_strand_id
1 'polypeptide(L)'
;MQKYLKAKVLFIFTLLFTIQANGQSFTWHNPLQESNYVVNGRGWNEELKSSYARLPERFKAVVPAKIWNLSGNSVGLTIRFFTNSRNLQVKYTIAKANQLPNMSRLNQEGVDLYATNKSGKTHWIGNHMQWSWGDTLSFTFRDLETKEGTYELYLPPYSTVTSLKIGSDKGATFSFLPVTNEKPVVIYGSSIVQGASPSRPGLTWTNTLKRLTGYNIVNMGFSGSCLMEPAWFDALSEIDAKCFVIDPIPNSYRLTDEEITNRLRYGILRLRSKSKAPILVSESYPQIDIAFNPHAEDRMRAANKVLFETVKQLQKEGVSGLYYQFSKEIEFVKDAMIEAKHPNDIGCIAYAKAYQRTLRKILR
;
A
#
# COMPACT_ATOMS: atom_id res chain seq x y z
N MET A 1 -58.66 -43.43 57.23
CA MET A 1 -58.46 -42.11 56.52
C MET A 1 -57.19 -42.24 55.67
N GLN A 2 -57.33 -42.66 54.44
CA GLN A 2 -56.23 -42.80 53.47
C GLN A 2 -56.20 -41.57 52.57
N LYS A 3 -55.09 -40.80 52.59
CA LYS A 3 -54.86 -39.71 51.66
C LYS A 3 -54.11 -40.23 50.45
N TYR A 4 -54.76 -40.19 49.28
CA TYR A 4 -54.15 -40.47 47.98
C TYR A 4 -53.21 -39.32 47.58
N LEU A 5 -51.93 -39.64 47.37
CA LEU A 5 -50.93 -38.76 46.80
C LEU A 5 -50.95 -38.99 45.28
N LYS A 6 -51.46 -38.00 44.55
CA LYS A 6 -51.39 -37.99 43.06
C LYS A 6 -50.02 -37.47 42.63
N ALA A 7 -49.16 -38.36 42.14
CA ALA A 7 -47.92 -37.96 41.44
C ALA A 7 -48.27 -37.40 40.06
N LYS A 8 -47.97 -36.14 39.80
CA LYS A 8 -47.98 -35.56 38.45
C LYS A 8 -46.63 -35.84 37.81
N VAL A 9 -46.62 -36.71 36.81
CA VAL A 9 -45.47 -36.93 35.94
C VAL A 9 -45.44 -35.77 34.93
N LEU A 10 -44.45 -34.91 35.04
CA LEU A 10 -44.20 -33.79 34.11
C LEU A 10 -43.29 -34.34 33.00
N PHE A 11 -43.85 -34.54 31.80
CA PHE A 11 -43.08 -34.90 30.59
C PHE A 11 -42.43 -33.64 30.06
N ILE A 12 -41.13 -33.46 30.28
CA ILE A 12 -40.34 -32.41 29.66
C ILE A 12 -39.91 -32.91 28.30
N PHE A 13 -40.55 -32.45 27.24
CA PHE A 13 -40.07 -32.64 25.87
C PHE A 13 -38.92 -31.67 25.64
N THR A 14 -37.68 -32.15 25.77
CA THR A 14 -36.48 -31.39 25.37
C THR A 14 -36.37 -31.47 23.86
N LEU A 15 -36.81 -30.44 23.18
CA LEU A 15 -36.59 -30.24 21.75
C LEU A 15 -35.10 -29.94 21.53
N LEU A 16 -34.31 -30.97 21.22
CA LEU A 16 -32.93 -30.79 20.74
C LEU A 16 -32.98 -30.18 19.35
N PHE A 17 -32.95 -28.86 19.29
CA PHE A 17 -32.54 -28.15 18.07
C PHE A 17 -31.08 -28.44 17.81
N THR A 18 -30.78 -29.47 17.00
CA THR A 18 -29.46 -29.58 16.37
C THR A 18 -29.31 -28.42 15.42
N ILE A 19 -28.68 -27.34 15.89
CA ILE A 19 -28.13 -26.32 15.02
C ILE A 19 -27.03 -27.04 14.23
N GLN A 20 -27.38 -27.57 13.04
CA GLN A 20 -26.37 -27.90 12.04
C GLN A 20 -25.67 -26.56 11.70
N ALA A 21 -24.56 -26.29 12.36
CA ALA A 21 -23.62 -25.32 11.89
C ALA A 21 -23.12 -25.85 10.54
N ASN A 22 -23.84 -25.54 9.47
CA ASN A 22 -23.33 -25.70 8.11
C ASN A 22 -22.08 -24.82 8.03
N GLY A 23 -20.93 -25.38 8.39
CA GLY A 23 -19.65 -24.74 8.21
C GLY A 23 -19.55 -24.35 6.74
N GLN A 24 -19.56 -23.06 6.47
CA GLN A 24 -19.46 -22.52 5.10
C GLN A 24 -18.22 -23.12 4.44
N SER A 25 -18.41 -23.95 3.42
CA SER A 25 -17.31 -24.59 2.70
C SER A 25 -16.82 -23.69 1.59
N PHE A 26 -15.53 -23.33 1.64
CA PHE A 26 -14.87 -22.51 0.64
C PHE A 26 -14.05 -23.34 -0.34
N THR A 27 -14.04 -22.93 -1.60
CA THR A 27 -13.01 -23.29 -2.58
C THR A 27 -11.87 -22.28 -2.46
N TRP A 28 -10.63 -22.77 -2.31
CA TRP A 28 -9.46 -21.91 -2.03
C TRP A 28 -8.61 -21.70 -3.27
N HIS A 29 -8.25 -20.45 -3.53
CA HIS A 29 -7.45 -20.00 -4.66
C HIS A 29 -6.16 -19.36 -4.17
N ASN A 30 -5.02 -19.78 -4.72
CA ASN A 30 -3.69 -19.27 -4.35
C ASN A 30 -3.11 -18.42 -5.49
N PRO A 31 -2.90 -17.10 -5.30
CA PRO A 31 -2.40 -16.23 -6.36
C PRO A 31 -1.01 -16.59 -6.88
N LEU A 32 -0.16 -17.19 -6.03
CA LEU A 32 1.22 -17.57 -6.44
C LEU A 32 1.29 -18.91 -7.18
N GLN A 33 0.17 -19.64 -7.29
CA GLN A 33 0.10 -20.88 -8.06
C GLN A 33 -0.48 -20.69 -9.47
N GLU A 34 -0.87 -19.46 -9.80
CA GLU A 34 -1.37 -19.14 -11.14
C GLU A 34 -0.22 -19.17 -12.17
N SER A 35 -0.54 -19.60 -13.39
CA SER A 35 0.40 -19.59 -14.51
C SER A 35 0.78 -18.18 -14.94
N ASN A 36 -0.17 -17.24 -14.87
CA ASN A 36 0.04 -15.83 -15.14
C ASN A 36 0.38 -15.06 -13.87
N TYR A 37 1.10 -13.94 -14.01
CA TYR A 37 1.32 -13.03 -12.89
C TYR A 37 0.01 -12.34 -12.53
N VAL A 38 -0.41 -12.43 -11.28
CA VAL A 38 -1.67 -11.86 -10.78
C VAL A 38 -1.49 -10.90 -9.60
N VAL A 39 -0.25 -10.78 -9.09
CA VAL A 39 0.09 -9.83 -8.02
C VAL A 39 0.61 -8.56 -8.66
N ASN A 40 -0.18 -7.49 -8.62
CA ASN A 40 0.16 -6.17 -9.15
C ASN A 40 1.04 -5.36 -8.17
N GLY A 41 1.69 -4.31 -8.67
CA GLY A 41 2.49 -3.38 -7.85
C GLY A 41 3.96 -3.77 -7.70
N ARG A 42 4.46 -4.71 -8.50
CA ARG A 42 5.86 -5.15 -8.54
C ARG A 42 6.64 -4.44 -9.64
N GLY A 43 7.91 -4.12 -9.35
CA GLY A 43 8.84 -3.62 -10.37
C GLY A 43 9.49 -4.74 -11.21
N TRP A 44 9.57 -5.98 -10.70
CA TRP A 44 10.23 -7.13 -11.28
C TRP A 44 9.34 -8.37 -11.19
N ASN A 45 8.33 -8.47 -12.04
CA ASN A 45 7.32 -9.55 -11.99
C ASN A 45 7.93 -10.96 -12.15
N GLU A 46 8.86 -11.13 -13.09
CA GLU A 46 9.51 -12.41 -13.40
C GLU A 46 10.23 -13.00 -12.18
N GLU A 47 11.06 -12.17 -11.54
CA GLU A 47 11.89 -12.59 -10.41
C GLU A 47 11.10 -12.75 -9.12
N LEU A 48 9.92 -12.12 -9.03
CA LEU A 48 9.07 -12.12 -7.84
C LEU A 48 7.83 -13.00 -7.95
N LYS A 49 7.70 -13.82 -8.99
CA LYS A 49 6.47 -14.58 -9.27
C LYS A 49 6.01 -15.46 -8.10
N SER A 50 6.91 -15.97 -7.28
CA SER A 50 6.64 -16.85 -6.13
C SER A 50 6.70 -16.13 -4.78
N SER A 51 6.62 -14.80 -4.74
CA SER A 51 6.82 -14.02 -3.52
C SER A 51 5.85 -12.85 -3.42
N TYR A 52 5.56 -12.38 -2.20
CA TYR A 52 4.88 -11.11 -1.92
C TYR A 52 5.87 -10.00 -1.49
N ALA A 53 7.16 -10.16 -1.82
CA ALA A 53 8.19 -9.13 -1.64
C ALA A 53 8.17 -8.11 -2.79
N ARG A 54 8.90 -7.00 -2.60
CA ARG A 54 9.01 -5.90 -3.58
C ARG A 54 10.33 -5.89 -4.32
N LEU A 55 11.38 -6.52 -3.77
CA LEU A 55 12.70 -6.61 -4.40
C LEU A 55 13.11 -8.06 -4.63
N PRO A 56 13.71 -8.37 -5.80
CA PRO A 56 14.39 -9.63 -6.08
C PRO A 56 15.59 -9.90 -5.17
N GLU A 57 15.87 -11.18 -4.89
CA GLU A 57 16.96 -11.62 -4.00
C GLU A 57 18.35 -11.07 -4.41
N ARG A 58 18.60 -10.86 -5.69
CA ARG A 58 19.88 -10.31 -6.18
C ARG A 58 20.21 -8.92 -5.63
N PHE A 59 19.23 -8.17 -5.16
CA PHE A 59 19.45 -6.86 -4.55
C PHE A 59 19.89 -6.92 -3.08
N LYS A 60 19.83 -8.08 -2.45
CA LYS A 60 20.20 -8.24 -1.03
C LYS A 60 21.59 -7.77 -0.69
N ALA A 61 22.57 -8.06 -1.56
CA ALA A 61 23.96 -7.64 -1.38
C ALA A 61 24.24 -6.23 -1.92
N VAL A 62 23.28 -5.60 -2.62
CA VAL A 62 23.48 -4.33 -3.35
C VAL A 62 22.88 -3.15 -2.59
N VAL A 63 21.66 -3.32 -2.06
CA VAL A 63 20.97 -2.24 -1.35
C VAL A 63 21.30 -2.29 0.15
N PRO A 64 21.17 -1.16 0.88
CA PRO A 64 21.33 -1.16 2.32
C PRO A 64 20.47 -2.22 3.01
N ALA A 65 20.99 -2.89 4.03
CA ALA A 65 20.31 -3.99 4.74
C ALA A 65 18.92 -3.59 5.26
N LYS A 66 18.73 -2.34 5.66
CA LYS A 66 17.41 -1.84 6.10
C LYS A 66 16.40 -1.74 4.96
N ILE A 67 16.82 -1.33 3.76
CA ILE A 67 15.98 -1.34 2.56
C ILE A 67 15.61 -2.78 2.21
N TRP A 68 16.59 -3.69 2.23
CA TRP A 68 16.34 -5.11 1.98
C TRP A 68 15.30 -5.68 2.95
N ASN A 69 15.47 -5.46 4.25
CA ASN A 69 14.52 -5.96 5.25
C ASN A 69 13.10 -5.41 5.06
N LEU A 70 12.97 -4.12 4.73
CA LEU A 70 11.68 -3.48 4.45
C LEU A 70 11.08 -3.89 3.11
N SER A 71 11.89 -4.37 2.16
CA SER A 71 11.39 -4.80 0.86
C SER A 71 10.52 -6.06 0.92
N GLY A 72 10.65 -6.84 1.98
CA GLY A 72 9.74 -7.95 2.27
C GLY A 72 8.31 -7.51 2.57
N ASN A 73 8.10 -6.28 3.07
CA ASN A 73 6.75 -5.78 3.33
C ASN A 73 5.95 -5.64 2.04
N SER A 74 4.68 -6.04 2.09
CA SER A 74 3.83 -6.23 0.90
C SER A 74 3.07 -4.95 0.49
N VAL A 75 3.54 -3.77 0.90
CA VAL A 75 2.90 -2.49 0.57
C VAL A 75 2.82 -2.26 -0.94
N GLY A 76 1.70 -1.70 -1.39
CA GLY A 76 1.45 -1.42 -2.81
C GLY A 76 1.11 -2.66 -3.64
N LEU A 77 1.31 -3.86 -3.10
CA LEU A 77 0.90 -5.08 -3.78
C LEU A 77 -0.60 -5.27 -3.67
N THR A 78 -1.21 -5.62 -4.80
CA THR A 78 -2.65 -5.89 -4.88
C THR A 78 -2.93 -7.13 -5.72
N ILE A 79 -4.07 -7.77 -5.44
CA ILE A 79 -4.55 -8.93 -6.18
C ILE A 79 -5.93 -8.61 -6.72
N ARG A 80 -6.08 -8.67 -8.05
CA ARG A 80 -7.36 -8.42 -8.72
C ARG A 80 -8.00 -9.75 -9.11
N PHE A 81 -9.30 -9.87 -8.90
CA PHE A 81 -10.04 -11.07 -9.27
C PHE A 81 -11.50 -10.74 -9.58
N PHE A 82 -12.15 -11.65 -10.29
CA PHE A 82 -13.57 -11.70 -10.51
C PHE A 82 -14.18 -12.86 -9.76
N THR A 83 -15.35 -12.68 -9.18
CA THR A 83 -16.15 -13.76 -8.61
C THR A 83 -17.61 -13.39 -8.49
N ASN A 84 -18.50 -14.40 -8.54
CA ASN A 84 -19.91 -14.27 -8.19
C ASN A 84 -20.20 -14.85 -6.78
N SER A 85 -19.17 -15.09 -5.97
CA SER A 85 -19.33 -15.55 -4.60
C SER A 85 -20.00 -14.50 -3.73
N ARG A 86 -20.95 -14.90 -2.90
CA ARG A 86 -21.61 -14.02 -1.92
C ARG A 86 -20.78 -13.88 -0.65
N ASN A 87 -19.85 -14.80 -0.41
CA ASN A 87 -18.98 -14.77 0.74
C ASN A 87 -17.54 -15.00 0.28
N LEU A 88 -16.65 -14.20 0.82
CA LEU A 88 -15.22 -14.33 0.58
C LEU A 88 -14.49 -14.49 1.92
N GLN A 89 -13.45 -15.29 1.92
CA GLN A 89 -12.54 -15.37 3.06
C GLN A 89 -11.10 -15.25 2.57
N VAL A 90 -10.35 -14.28 3.10
CA VAL A 90 -8.91 -14.16 2.87
C VAL A 90 -8.20 -14.74 4.08
N LYS A 91 -7.35 -15.77 3.87
CA LYS A 91 -6.46 -16.33 4.88
C LYS A 91 -5.03 -16.14 4.46
N TYR A 92 -4.18 -15.66 5.36
CA TYR A 92 -2.77 -15.43 5.08
C TYR A 92 -1.93 -15.49 6.36
N THR A 93 -0.65 -15.75 6.17
CA THR A 93 0.36 -15.69 7.21
C THR A 93 1.33 -14.55 6.92
N ILE A 94 1.88 -13.98 7.96
CA ILE A 94 2.90 -12.95 7.89
C ILE A 94 4.17 -13.42 8.61
N ALA A 95 5.33 -12.97 8.13
CA ALA A 95 6.52 -13.00 8.95
C ALA A 95 6.31 -12.08 10.17
N LYS A 96 7.19 -12.15 11.16
CA LYS A 96 7.10 -11.42 12.43
C LYS A 96 6.50 -10.02 12.24
N ALA A 97 5.39 -9.76 12.93
CA ALA A 97 4.73 -8.46 12.94
C ALA A 97 5.59 -7.40 13.65
N ASN A 98 5.72 -6.23 13.04
CA ASN A 98 6.28 -5.06 13.70
C ASN A 98 5.13 -4.32 14.39
N GLN A 99 5.19 -4.19 15.72
CA GLN A 99 4.23 -3.37 16.45
C GLN A 99 4.74 -1.93 16.52
N LEU A 100 4.25 -1.07 15.63
CA LEU A 100 4.60 0.34 15.59
C LEU A 100 3.50 1.15 16.29
N PRO A 101 3.85 1.97 17.31
CA PRO A 101 2.86 2.60 18.19
C PRO A 101 1.99 3.66 17.48
N ASN A 102 2.47 4.22 16.38
CA ASN A 102 1.79 5.24 15.59
C ASN A 102 0.92 4.66 14.45
N MET A 103 0.66 3.36 14.45
CA MET A 103 -0.16 2.70 13.44
C MET A 103 -1.14 1.72 14.03
N SER A 104 -2.36 1.68 13.49
CA SER A 104 -3.32 0.64 13.82
C SER A 104 -2.77 -0.73 13.39
N ARG A 105 -3.12 -1.79 14.13
CA ARG A 105 -2.81 -3.16 13.74
C ARG A 105 -3.40 -3.50 12.37
N LEU A 106 -4.60 -2.97 12.08
CA LEU A 106 -5.26 -3.16 10.80
C LEU A 106 -4.43 -2.60 9.64
N ASN A 107 -3.79 -1.43 9.80
CA ASN A 107 -2.89 -0.91 8.77
C ASN A 107 -1.61 -1.74 8.65
N GLN A 108 -1.02 -2.16 9.77
CA GLN A 108 0.26 -2.88 9.75
C GLN A 108 0.14 -4.27 9.14
N GLU A 109 -0.91 -5.01 9.48
CA GLU A 109 -1.04 -6.45 9.25
C GLU A 109 -2.27 -6.82 8.43
N GLY A 110 -3.28 -5.94 8.33
CA GLY A 110 -4.56 -6.23 7.71
C GLY A 110 -4.55 -6.17 6.19
N VAL A 111 -5.65 -6.60 5.61
CA VAL A 111 -5.96 -6.47 4.19
C VAL A 111 -7.20 -5.61 3.98
N ASP A 112 -7.34 -5.04 2.80
CA ASP A 112 -8.51 -4.25 2.41
C ASP A 112 -9.08 -4.75 1.10
N LEU A 113 -10.41 -4.79 0.98
CA LEU A 113 -11.10 -5.22 -0.22
C LEU A 113 -11.92 -4.07 -0.82
N TYR A 114 -11.73 -3.86 -2.10
CA TYR A 114 -12.52 -2.94 -2.91
C TYR A 114 -13.16 -3.68 -4.09
N ALA A 115 -14.35 -3.23 -4.50
CA ALA A 115 -15.01 -3.71 -5.68
C ALA A 115 -15.26 -2.56 -6.65
N THR A 116 -15.02 -2.82 -7.94
CA THR A 116 -15.33 -1.88 -9.02
C THR A 116 -16.49 -2.46 -9.84
N ASN A 117 -17.59 -1.74 -9.91
CA ASN A 117 -18.77 -2.16 -10.65
C ASN A 117 -18.64 -1.91 -12.17
N LYS A 118 -19.61 -2.36 -12.97
CA LYS A 118 -19.65 -2.18 -14.44
C LYS A 118 -19.53 -0.72 -14.89
N SER A 119 -20.00 0.23 -14.08
CA SER A 119 -19.88 1.67 -14.40
C SER A 119 -18.50 2.25 -14.07
N GLY A 120 -17.52 1.42 -13.63
CA GLY A 120 -16.19 1.85 -13.26
C GLY A 120 -16.09 2.50 -11.86
N LYS A 121 -17.18 2.53 -11.10
CA LYS A 121 -17.19 3.09 -9.75
C LYS A 121 -16.65 2.09 -8.75
N THR A 122 -15.63 2.50 -7.99
CA THR A 122 -14.98 1.67 -6.96
C THR A 122 -15.56 1.96 -5.58
N HIS A 123 -15.85 0.90 -4.84
CA HIS A 123 -16.41 0.94 -3.49
C HIS A 123 -15.56 0.12 -2.53
N TRP A 124 -15.38 0.61 -1.33
CA TRP A 124 -14.80 -0.17 -0.25
C TRP A 124 -15.81 -1.22 0.26
N ILE A 125 -15.34 -2.45 0.43
CA ILE A 125 -16.13 -3.57 0.93
C ILE A 125 -15.79 -3.77 2.40
N GLY A 126 -16.40 -2.96 3.27
CA GLY A 126 -16.22 -3.02 4.72
C GLY A 126 -17.47 -3.50 5.46
N ASN A 127 -18.61 -3.50 4.81
CA ASN A 127 -19.86 -3.97 5.41
C ASN A 127 -19.80 -5.50 5.63
N HIS A 128 -20.27 -5.95 6.81
CA HIS A 128 -20.19 -7.37 7.21
C HIS A 128 -18.77 -7.97 7.22
N MET A 129 -17.74 -7.14 7.26
CA MET A 129 -16.37 -7.58 7.39
C MET A 129 -16.10 -8.06 8.82
N GLN A 130 -15.55 -9.26 8.93
CA GLN A 130 -15.06 -9.85 10.18
C GLN A 130 -13.61 -10.26 10.01
N TRP A 131 -12.81 -10.11 11.06
CA TRP A 131 -11.41 -10.54 11.05
C TRP A 131 -11.00 -11.22 12.35
N SER A 132 -9.98 -12.05 12.27
CA SER A 132 -9.34 -12.66 13.42
C SER A 132 -7.82 -12.59 13.28
N TRP A 133 -7.17 -12.52 14.44
CA TRP A 133 -5.73 -12.46 14.58
C TRP A 133 -5.24 -13.74 15.29
N GLY A 134 -4.27 -14.41 14.69
CA GLY A 134 -3.67 -15.64 15.19
C GLY A 134 -2.45 -15.98 14.33
N ASP A 135 -2.02 -17.24 14.33
CA ASP A 135 -0.93 -17.74 13.45
C ASP A 135 -1.31 -17.56 11.97
N THR A 136 -2.60 -17.71 11.67
CA THR A 136 -3.20 -17.38 10.38
C THR A 136 -4.18 -16.23 10.55
N LEU A 137 -3.92 -15.12 9.88
CA LEU A 137 -4.83 -13.99 9.85
C LEU A 137 -5.98 -14.29 8.90
N SER A 138 -7.20 -13.92 9.29
CA SER A 138 -8.41 -14.19 8.51
C SER A 138 -9.28 -12.95 8.40
N PHE A 139 -9.72 -12.65 7.18
CA PHE A 139 -10.71 -11.62 6.87
C PHE A 139 -11.87 -12.27 6.11
N THR A 140 -13.08 -12.12 6.62
CA THR A 140 -14.30 -12.67 6.00
C THR A 140 -15.21 -11.52 5.62
N PHE A 141 -15.69 -11.54 4.38
CA PHE A 141 -16.65 -10.61 3.80
C PHE A 141 -17.91 -11.41 3.47
N ARG A 142 -19.08 -10.97 3.96
CA ARG A 142 -20.33 -11.71 3.83
C ARG A 142 -21.37 -10.91 3.06
N ASP A 143 -22.39 -11.62 2.58
CA ASP A 143 -23.56 -11.06 1.95
C ASP A 143 -23.24 -10.08 0.81
N LEU A 144 -22.20 -10.39 0.03
CA LEU A 144 -21.81 -9.60 -1.12
C LEU A 144 -22.90 -9.71 -2.20
N GLU A 145 -23.32 -8.57 -2.71
CA GLU A 145 -24.13 -8.57 -3.92
C GLU A 145 -23.26 -8.89 -5.14
N THR A 146 -23.58 -9.99 -5.80
CA THR A 146 -22.80 -10.53 -6.93
C THR A 146 -23.12 -9.83 -8.27
N LYS A 147 -23.38 -8.54 -8.23
CA LYS A 147 -23.49 -7.78 -9.46
C LYS A 147 -22.13 -7.64 -10.07
N GLU A 148 -21.98 -8.21 -11.27
CA GLU A 148 -20.77 -8.24 -12.08
C GLU A 148 -19.80 -7.08 -11.85
N GLY A 149 -18.68 -7.36 -11.23
CA GLY A 149 -17.64 -6.40 -10.91
C GLY A 149 -16.32 -7.10 -10.61
N THR A 150 -15.25 -6.35 -10.59
CA THR A 150 -13.94 -6.86 -10.21
C THR A 150 -13.62 -6.45 -8.79
N TYR A 151 -12.98 -7.35 -8.08
CA TYR A 151 -12.46 -7.10 -6.74
C TYR A 151 -10.97 -6.80 -6.79
N GLU A 152 -10.49 -5.96 -5.88
CA GLU A 152 -9.08 -5.70 -5.66
C GLU A 152 -8.77 -5.79 -4.17
N LEU A 153 -7.90 -6.74 -3.81
CA LEU A 153 -7.39 -6.95 -2.46
C LEU A 153 -6.06 -6.22 -2.30
N TYR A 154 -5.99 -5.32 -1.33
CA TYR A 154 -4.79 -4.57 -0.95
C TYR A 154 -4.07 -5.28 0.19
N LEU A 155 -2.76 -5.51 0.06
CA LEU A 155 -1.94 -6.21 1.03
C LEU A 155 -1.38 -5.26 2.12
N PRO A 156 -0.95 -5.80 3.27
CA PRO A 156 -0.51 -5.00 4.42
C PRO A 156 0.78 -4.20 4.12
N PRO A 157 0.83 -2.91 4.47
CA PRO A 157 1.98 -2.06 4.17
C PRO A 157 3.19 -2.29 5.07
N TYR A 158 3.04 -2.90 6.25
CA TYR A 158 4.13 -3.07 7.22
C TYR A 158 4.38 -4.51 7.63
N SER A 159 3.84 -5.47 6.88
CA SER A 159 4.07 -6.89 7.12
C SER A 159 4.48 -7.61 5.84
N THR A 160 5.33 -8.61 5.99
CA THR A 160 5.72 -9.53 4.93
C THR A 160 4.72 -10.67 4.87
N VAL A 161 3.89 -10.70 3.84
CA VAL A 161 2.99 -11.84 3.59
C VAL A 161 3.82 -13.02 3.10
N THR A 162 3.67 -14.17 3.78
CA THR A 162 4.41 -15.41 3.45
C THR A 162 3.53 -16.43 2.73
N SER A 163 2.24 -16.44 3.02
CA SER A 163 1.25 -17.22 2.27
C SER A 163 -0.08 -16.47 2.22
N LEU A 164 -0.86 -16.65 1.18
CA LEU A 164 -2.20 -16.09 1.05
C LEU A 164 -3.08 -16.98 0.19
N LYS A 165 -4.32 -17.16 0.63
CA LYS A 165 -5.38 -17.81 -0.15
C LYS A 165 -6.67 -16.99 -0.04
N ILE A 166 -7.42 -16.95 -1.13
CA ILE A 166 -8.77 -16.37 -1.20
C ILE A 166 -9.76 -17.51 -1.34
N GLY A 167 -10.69 -17.63 -0.40
CA GLY A 167 -11.79 -18.59 -0.42
C GLY A 167 -13.04 -17.96 -1.02
N SER A 168 -13.68 -18.64 -1.95
CA SER A 168 -15.01 -18.33 -2.48
C SER A 168 -16.00 -19.44 -2.10
N ASP A 169 -17.30 -19.13 -2.08
CA ASP A 169 -18.34 -20.15 -1.85
C ASP A 169 -18.16 -21.32 -2.83
N LYS A 170 -18.41 -22.54 -2.34
CA LYS A 170 -18.33 -23.74 -3.18
C LYS A 170 -19.28 -23.62 -4.37
N GLY A 171 -18.75 -23.81 -5.57
CA GLY A 171 -19.51 -23.70 -6.81
C GLY A 171 -19.62 -22.28 -7.37
N ALA A 172 -19.12 -21.25 -6.70
CA ALA A 172 -19.01 -19.93 -7.26
C ALA A 172 -17.93 -19.87 -8.35
N THR A 173 -18.15 -19.04 -9.36
CA THR A 173 -17.13 -18.71 -10.35
C THR A 173 -16.05 -17.85 -9.67
N PHE A 174 -14.79 -18.16 -9.93
CA PHE A 174 -13.64 -17.37 -9.46
C PHE A 174 -12.55 -17.37 -10.53
N SER A 175 -11.95 -16.21 -10.78
CA SER A 175 -10.77 -16.08 -11.63
C SER A 175 -9.90 -14.91 -11.18
N PHE A 176 -8.60 -15.14 -11.06
CA PHE A 176 -7.66 -14.03 -10.93
C PHE A 176 -7.56 -13.26 -12.24
N LEU A 177 -7.34 -11.96 -12.14
CA LEU A 177 -7.07 -11.10 -13.28
C LEU A 177 -5.55 -10.93 -13.40
N PRO A 178 -4.99 -11.04 -14.62
CA PRO A 178 -3.57 -10.85 -14.83
C PRO A 178 -3.14 -9.44 -14.45
N VAL A 179 -1.85 -9.28 -14.18
CA VAL A 179 -1.24 -7.95 -13.97
C VAL A 179 -1.45 -7.08 -15.21
N THR A 180 -1.54 -5.77 -15.00
CA THR A 180 -1.61 -4.83 -16.11
C THR A 180 -0.27 -4.76 -16.84
N ASN A 181 -0.30 -4.62 -18.17
CA ASN A 181 0.89 -4.36 -19.00
C ASN A 181 1.24 -2.85 -19.05
N GLU A 182 0.46 -1.99 -18.36
CA GLU A 182 0.77 -0.57 -18.32
C GLU A 182 2.06 -0.31 -17.54
N LYS A 183 2.93 0.55 -18.10
CA LYS A 183 4.13 1.00 -17.41
C LYS A 183 3.76 1.67 -16.09
N PRO A 184 4.44 1.32 -14.98
CA PRO A 184 4.09 1.83 -13.68
C PRO A 184 4.53 3.27 -13.45
N VAL A 185 3.81 3.97 -12.58
CA VAL A 185 4.33 5.11 -11.84
C VAL A 185 5.08 4.55 -10.63
N VAL A 186 6.39 4.69 -10.63
CA VAL A 186 7.28 4.22 -9.54
C VAL A 186 7.45 5.32 -8.52
N ILE A 187 7.08 5.06 -7.26
CA ILE A 187 7.12 6.07 -6.20
C ILE A 187 8.14 5.64 -5.14
N TYR A 188 9.27 6.33 -5.10
CA TYR A 188 10.32 6.15 -4.10
C TYR A 188 10.20 7.18 -2.99
N GLY A 189 10.26 6.74 -1.73
CA GLY A 189 10.18 7.64 -0.59
C GLY A 189 10.32 6.97 0.77
N SER A 190 9.89 7.69 1.79
CA SER A 190 10.02 7.36 3.20
C SER A 190 8.88 6.45 3.72
N SER A 191 8.70 6.45 5.06
CA SER A 191 7.54 5.84 5.74
C SER A 191 6.19 6.36 5.23
N ILE A 192 6.13 7.62 4.82
CA ILE A 192 4.90 8.24 4.27
C ILE A 192 4.52 7.57 2.96
N VAL A 193 5.50 7.31 2.08
CA VAL A 193 5.28 6.54 0.84
C VAL A 193 4.99 5.08 1.15
N GLN A 194 5.69 4.47 2.12
CA GLN A 194 5.41 3.09 2.54
C GLN A 194 3.99 2.95 3.12
N GLY A 195 3.34 4.03 3.53
CA GLY A 195 1.95 4.00 4.00
C GLY A 195 1.81 3.93 5.51
N ALA A 196 2.70 4.63 6.23
CA ALA A 196 2.55 4.82 7.67
C ALA A 196 1.29 5.63 7.98
N SER A 197 0.58 5.15 9.00
CA SER A 197 -0.41 5.84 9.82
C SER A 197 -1.83 6.06 9.29
N PRO A 198 -2.24 5.73 8.05
CA PRO A 198 -3.66 5.63 7.80
C PRO A 198 -4.28 4.47 8.60
N SER A 199 -5.60 4.47 8.74
CA SER A 199 -6.32 3.47 9.55
C SER A 199 -6.24 2.05 8.99
N ARG A 200 -6.05 1.86 7.66
CA ARG A 200 -6.07 0.58 6.95
C ARG A 200 -5.32 0.64 5.61
N PRO A 201 -4.91 -0.51 5.03
CA PRO A 201 -4.05 -0.57 3.82
C PRO A 201 -4.58 0.20 2.62
N GLY A 202 -5.87 0.12 2.35
CA GLY A 202 -6.48 0.79 1.20
C GLY A 202 -6.45 2.32 1.28
N LEU A 203 -6.25 2.91 2.47
CA LEU A 203 -6.17 4.36 2.67
C LEU A 203 -4.75 4.91 2.66
N THR A 204 -3.72 4.09 2.45
CA THR A 204 -2.40 4.65 2.13
C THR A 204 -2.53 5.61 0.95
N TRP A 205 -1.78 6.71 0.94
CA TRP A 205 -1.95 7.70 -0.11
C TRP A 205 -1.63 7.15 -1.50
N THR A 206 -0.68 6.21 -1.62
CA THR A 206 -0.34 5.56 -2.89
C THR A 206 -1.46 4.66 -3.42
N ASN A 207 -2.13 3.91 -2.53
CA ASN A 207 -3.29 3.09 -2.90
C ASN A 207 -4.53 3.96 -3.22
N THR A 208 -4.69 5.09 -2.52
CA THR A 208 -5.71 6.08 -2.84
C THR A 208 -5.44 6.73 -4.20
N LEU A 209 -4.18 7.11 -4.47
CA LEU A 209 -3.76 7.65 -5.77
C LEU A 209 -4.05 6.65 -6.91
N LYS A 210 -3.73 5.36 -6.71
CA LYS A 210 -4.04 4.29 -7.66
C LYS A 210 -5.53 4.30 -8.03
N ARG A 211 -6.43 4.32 -7.05
CA ARG A 211 -7.89 4.36 -7.30
C ARG A 211 -8.35 5.65 -7.97
N LEU A 212 -7.75 6.79 -7.63
CA LEU A 212 -8.11 8.09 -8.21
C LEU A 212 -7.64 8.26 -9.67
N THR A 213 -6.59 7.56 -10.07
CA THR A 213 -5.95 7.73 -11.38
C THR A 213 -6.14 6.55 -12.31
N GLY A 214 -6.32 5.35 -11.76
CA GLY A 214 -6.23 4.09 -12.49
C GLY A 214 -4.81 3.68 -12.85
N TYR A 215 -3.77 4.44 -12.48
CA TYR A 215 -2.38 4.12 -12.81
C TYR A 215 -1.91 2.86 -12.10
N ASN A 216 -1.05 2.09 -12.78
CA ASN A 216 -0.26 1.06 -12.14
C ASN A 216 0.78 1.73 -11.23
N ILE A 217 0.67 1.54 -9.91
CA ILE A 217 1.57 2.14 -8.92
C ILE A 217 2.51 1.07 -8.39
N VAL A 218 3.82 1.33 -8.47
CA VAL A 218 4.86 0.55 -7.80
C VAL A 218 5.37 1.35 -6.61
N ASN A 219 5.05 0.88 -5.40
CA ASN A 219 5.42 1.54 -4.16
C ASN A 219 6.83 1.10 -3.71
N MET A 220 7.77 2.03 -3.72
CA MET A 220 9.13 1.88 -3.24
C MET A 220 9.41 2.78 -2.02
N GLY A 221 8.45 2.81 -1.10
CA GLY A 221 8.60 3.44 0.20
C GLY A 221 9.37 2.55 1.17
N PHE A 222 10.33 3.14 1.89
CA PHE A 222 11.16 2.46 2.89
C PHE A 222 11.27 3.32 4.15
N SER A 223 10.59 2.90 5.20
CA SER A 223 10.47 3.62 6.46
C SER A 223 11.84 3.94 7.08
N GLY A 224 12.13 5.23 7.26
CA GLY A 224 13.40 5.70 7.82
C GLY A 224 14.64 5.41 6.97
N SER A 225 14.47 5.07 5.67
CA SER A 225 15.56 4.59 4.80
C SER A 225 15.54 5.19 3.39
N CYS A 226 14.83 6.30 3.19
CA CYS A 226 14.89 7.06 1.93
C CYS A 226 16.04 8.05 1.99
N LEU A 227 17.27 7.59 1.78
CA LEU A 227 18.49 8.40 1.85
C LEU A 227 19.15 8.63 0.49
N MET A 228 18.45 8.31 -0.59
CA MET A 228 18.89 8.51 -1.97
C MET A 228 20.26 7.86 -2.30
N GLU A 229 20.51 6.67 -1.78
CA GLU A 229 21.76 5.94 -2.04
C GLU A 229 21.91 5.63 -3.54
N PRO A 230 23.12 5.82 -4.12
CA PRO A 230 23.38 5.54 -5.55
C PRO A 230 22.94 4.15 -6.00
N ALA A 231 23.30 3.10 -5.25
CA ALA A 231 22.95 1.71 -5.57
C ALA A 231 21.42 1.49 -5.67
N TRP A 232 20.63 2.26 -4.92
CA TRP A 232 19.17 2.21 -5.01
C TRP A 232 18.65 2.81 -6.31
N PHE A 233 19.23 3.91 -6.78
CA PHE A 233 18.88 4.48 -8.09
C PHE A 233 19.31 3.58 -9.26
N ASP A 234 20.43 2.84 -9.09
CA ASP A 234 20.82 1.83 -10.07
C ASP A 234 19.72 0.76 -10.22
N ALA A 235 19.22 0.25 -9.10
CA ALA A 235 18.11 -0.70 -9.08
C ALA A 235 16.82 -0.12 -9.70
N LEU A 236 16.42 1.10 -9.29
CA LEU A 236 15.23 1.76 -9.83
C LEU A 236 15.32 1.97 -11.36
N SER A 237 16.53 2.23 -11.88
CA SER A 237 16.75 2.49 -13.30
C SER A 237 16.48 1.28 -14.21
N GLU A 238 16.30 0.09 -13.65
CA GLU A 238 15.92 -1.12 -14.39
C GLU A 238 14.42 -1.18 -14.71
N ILE A 239 13.58 -0.41 -13.99
CA ILE A 239 12.13 -0.45 -14.17
C ILE A 239 11.74 0.43 -15.36
N ASP A 240 11.07 -0.16 -16.36
CA ASP A 240 10.48 0.60 -17.46
C ASP A 240 9.22 1.36 -16.98
N ALA A 241 9.45 2.52 -16.39
CA ALA A 241 8.42 3.31 -15.73
C ALA A 241 7.70 4.28 -16.69
N LYS A 242 6.43 4.54 -16.41
CA LYS A 242 5.66 5.65 -16.98
C LYS A 242 6.09 6.99 -16.39
N CYS A 243 6.47 6.99 -15.11
CA CYS A 243 6.97 8.15 -14.36
C CYS A 243 7.73 7.68 -13.13
N PHE A 244 8.78 8.39 -12.74
CA PHE A 244 9.43 8.24 -11.44
C PHE A 244 9.03 9.40 -10.54
N VAL A 245 8.64 9.10 -9.30
CA VAL A 245 8.36 10.07 -8.24
C VAL A 245 9.40 9.86 -7.14
N ILE A 246 10.08 10.91 -6.73
CA ILE A 246 11.12 10.91 -5.71
C ILE A 246 10.68 11.84 -4.58
N ASP A 247 10.33 11.28 -3.41
CA ASP A 247 9.86 11.97 -2.21
C ASP A 247 10.80 11.66 -1.02
N PRO A 248 12.02 12.26 -0.99
CA PRO A 248 13.09 11.78 -0.11
C PRO A 248 13.15 12.49 1.24
N ILE A 249 12.71 13.74 1.32
CA ILE A 249 13.05 14.65 2.41
C ILE A 249 12.62 14.17 3.81
N PRO A 250 11.48 13.49 4.02
CA PRO A 250 11.13 12.99 5.35
C PRO A 250 12.22 12.15 6.05
N ASN A 251 13.18 11.62 5.29
CA ASN A 251 14.36 10.94 5.85
C ASN A 251 15.67 11.65 5.50
N SER A 252 15.80 12.15 4.28
CA SER A 252 17.06 12.73 3.76
C SER A 252 17.40 14.10 4.34
N TYR A 253 16.48 14.77 5.03
CA TYR A 253 16.79 16.05 5.72
C TYR A 253 17.93 15.93 6.74
N ARG A 254 18.30 14.71 7.14
CA ARG A 254 19.43 14.43 8.06
C ARG A 254 20.78 14.46 7.38
N LEU A 255 20.82 14.36 6.06
CA LEU A 255 22.04 14.43 5.26
C LEU A 255 22.52 15.89 5.22
N THR A 256 23.80 16.08 4.90
CA THR A 256 24.32 17.41 4.58
C THR A 256 23.72 17.93 3.28
N ASP A 257 23.79 19.22 3.05
CA ASP A 257 23.31 19.83 1.81
C ASP A 257 24.06 19.31 0.58
N GLU A 258 25.35 19.05 0.73
CA GLU A 258 26.18 18.44 -0.30
C GLU A 258 25.75 17.01 -0.61
N GLU A 259 25.50 16.19 0.42
CA GLU A 259 25.02 14.82 0.23
C GLU A 259 23.65 14.79 -0.46
N ILE A 260 22.71 15.67 -0.08
CA ILE A 260 21.40 15.76 -0.73
C ILE A 260 21.61 16.10 -2.20
N THR A 261 22.42 17.11 -2.49
CA THR A 261 22.72 17.55 -3.87
C THR A 261 23.32 16.43 -4.69
N ASN A 262 24.42 15.82 -4.20
CA ASN A 262 25.17 14.80 -4.93
C ASN A 262 24.35 13.55 -5.18
N ARG A 263 23.62 13.04 -4.18
CA ARG A 263 22.79 11.84 -4.30
C ARG A 263 21.58 12.06 -5.20
N LEU A 264 20.91 13.21 -5.10
CA LEU A 264 19.80 13.56 -5.98
C LEU A 264 20.25 13.71 -7.43
N ARG A 265 21.36 14.42 -7.67
CA ARG A 265 21.96 14.56 -9.01
C ARG A 265 22.28 13.20 -9.61
N TYR A 266 23.01 12.34 -8.86
CA TYR A 266 23.30 11.00 -9.31
C TYR A 266 22.02 10.25 -9.70
N GLY A 267 21.03 10.25 -8.82
CA GLY A 267 19.78 9.52 -9.03
C GLY A 267 19.02 9.97 -10.28
N ILE A 268 18.85 11.29 -10.45
CA ILE A 268 18.16 11.86 -11.62
C ILE A 268 18.92 11.53 -12.90
N LEU A 269 20.23 11.75 -12.94
CA LEU A 269 21.05 11.46 -14.12
C LEU A 269 21.08 9.98 -14.44
N ARG A 270 21.13 9.11 -13.43
CA ARG A 270 21.06 7.67 -13.60
C ARG A 270 19.72 7.21 -14.20
N LEU A 271 18.59 7.67 -13.67
CA LEU A 271 17.28 7.38 -14.23
C LEU A 271 17.17 7.92 -15.67
N ARG A 272 17.64 9.14 -15.92
CA ARG A 272 17.59 9.78 -17.25
C ARG A 272 18.45 9.04 -18.28
N SER A 273 19.58 8.48 -17.87
CA SER A 273 20.45 7.69 -18.78
C SER A 273 19.78 6.41 -19.30
N LYS A 274 18.76 5.91 -18.61
CA LYS A 274 18.04 4.68 -18.95
C LYS A 274 16.61 4.92 -19.46
N SER A 275 16.00 6.06 -19.13
CA SER A 275 14.58 6.30 -19.41
C SER A 275 14.31 7.75 -19.79
N LYS A 276 13.39 7.95 -20.74
CA LYS A 276 12.81 9.26 -21.06
C LYS A 276 11.56 9.60 -20.21
N ALA A 277 11.14 8.69 -19.35
CA ALA A 277 9.96 8.90 -18.49
C ALA A 277 10.11 10.18 -17.66
N PRO A 278 9.04 10.93 -17.42
CA PRO A 278 9.04 12.06 -16.50
C PRO A 278 9.59 11.67 -15.13
N ILE A 279 10.36 12.59 -14.51
CA ILE A 279 10.84 12.45 -13.14
C ILE A 279 10.23 13.60 -12.34
N LEU A 280 9.43 13.30 -11.34
CA LEU A 280 8.84 14.24 -10.39
C LEU A 280 9.59 14.17 -9.07
N VAL A 281 10.21 15.26 -8.65
CA VAL A 281 10.80 15.42 -7.32
C VAL A 281 9.86 16.22 -6.45
N SER A 282 9.60 15.74 -5.22
CA SER A 282 8.65 16.35 -4.32
C SER A 282 9.28 16.82 -3.01
N GLU A 283 8.86 17.98 -2.54
CA GLU A 283 9.16 18.47 -1.20
C GLU A 283 8.43 17.66 -0.13
N SER A 284 9.02 17.62 1.05
CA SER A 284 8.30 17.25 2.26
C SER A 284 7.43 18.39 2.75
N TYR A 285 6.22 18.08 3.17
CA TYR A 285 5.34 19.04 3.84
C TYR A 285 5.82 19.29 5.27
N PRO A 286 5.97 20.55 5.71
CA PRO A 286 6.20 20.89 7.11
C PRO A 286 5.03 20.41 7.98
N GLN A 287 5.31 19.62 8.98
CA GLN A 287 4.29 18.80 9.66
C GLN A 287 3.97 19.30 11.08
N ILE A 288 4.78 20.20 11.61
CA ILE A 288 4.61 20.74 12.96
C ILE A 288 4.06 22.16 12.85
N ASP A 289 3.12 22.50 13.73
CA ASP A 289 2.67 23.87 13.89
C ASP A 289 3.82 24.75 14.39
N ILE A 290 4.34 25.57 13.50
CA ILE A 290 5.47 26.48 13.77
C ILE A 290 5.10 27.62 14.73
N ALA A 291 3.82 27.84 15.03
CA ALA A 291 3.39 28.89 15.95
C ALA A 291 3.95 28.70 17.38
N PHE A 292 4.10 27.43 17.80
CA PHE A 292 4.62 27.10 19.13
C PHE A 292 6.09 26.63 19.11
N ASN A 293 6.61 26.25 17.94
CA ASN A 293 8.01 25.85 17.78
C ASN A 293 8.52 26.25 16.40
N PRO A 294 8.89 27.53 16.21
CA PRO A 294 9.21 28.08 14.89
C PRO A 294 10.47 27.45 14.24
N HIS A 295 11.34 26.82 15.03
CA HIS A 295 12.57 26.20 14.57
C HIS A 295 12.48 24.68 14.34
N ALA A 296 11.36 24.04 14.72
CA ALA A 296 11.24 22.59 14.67
C ALA A 296 11.48 21.98 13.27
N GLU A 297 11.17 22.73 12.23
CA GLU A 297 11.24 22.28 10.83
C GLU A 297 12.33 23.02 10.00
N ASP A 298 13.21 23.79 10.64
CA ASP A 298 14.22 24.60 9.92
C ASP A 298 15.10 23.73 9.02
N ARG A 299 15.58 22.60 9.54
CA ARG A 299 16.41 21.67 8.75
C ARG A 299 15.64 21.08 7.57
N MET A 300 14.37 20.74 7.75
CA MET A 300 13.53 20.20 6.67
C MET A 300 13.24 21.26 5.60
N ARG A 301 12.96 22.49 6.01
CA ARG A 301 12.81 23.63 5.06
C ARG A 301 14.10 23.89 4.29
N ALA A 302 15.25 23.86 4.97
CA ALA A 302 16.55 23.98 4.32
C ALA A 302 16.79 22.85 3.31
N ALA A 303 16.50 21.60 3.68
CA ALA A 303 16.61 20.47 2.79
C ALA A 303 15.67 20.54 1.56
N ASN A 304 14.44 21.01 1.73
CA ASN A 304 13.52 21.28 0.62
C ASN A 304 14.10 22.32 -0.35
N LYS A 305 14.73 23.39 0.18
CA LYS A 305 15.40 24.40 -0.65
C LYS A 305 16.55 23.79 -1.44
N VAL A 306 17.42 22.99 -0.82
CA VAL A 306 18.50 22.29 -1.51
C VAL A 306 17.98 21.38 -2.61
N LEU A 307 16.90 20.64 -2.34
CA LEU A 307 16.22 19.78 -3.31
C LEU A 307 15.76 20.59 -4.53
N PHE A 308 15.09 21.72 -4.30
CA PHE A 308 14.60 22.60 -5.35
C PHE A 308 15.74 23.18 -6.19
N GLU A 309 16.78 23.73 -5.55
CA GLU A 309 17.94 24.33 -6.26
C GLU A 309 18.65 23.28 -7.11
N THR A 310 18.81 22.06 -6.58
CA THR A 310 19.40 20.94 -7.34
C THR A 310 18.59 20.62 -8.60
N VAL A 311 17.27 20.53 -8.47
CA VAL A 311 16.38 20.28 -9.63
C VAL A 311 16.47 21.44 -10.63
N LYS A 312 16.44 22.69 -10.18
CA LYS A 312 16.57 23.88 -11.03
C LYS A 312 17.90 23.91 -11.78
N GLN A 313 18.98 23.54 -11.11
CA GLN A 313 20.30 23.47 -11.73
C GLN A 313 20.35 22.40 -12.83
N LEU A 314 19.82 21.19 -12.56
CA LEU A 314 19.74 20.13 -13.56
C LEU A 314 18.88 20.52 -14.79
N GLN A 315 17.78 21.27 -14.56
CA GLN A 315 16.97 21.81 -15.66
C GLN A 315 17.75 22.80 -16.50
N LYS A 316 18.56 23.69 -15.91
CA LYS A 316 19.46 24.62 -16.61
C LYS A 316 20.54 23.88 -17.40
N GLU A 317 21.02 22.75 -16.88
CA GLU A 317 21.97 21.86 -17.55
C GLU A 317 21.35 21.04 -18.72
N GLY A 318 20.06 21.24 -18.98
CA GLY A 318 19.36 20.60 -20.10
C GLY A 318 18.73 19.24 -19.78
N VAL A 319 18.63 18.83 -18.52
CA VAL A 319 17.94 17.60 -18.14
C VAL A 319 16.43 17.78 -18.36
N SER A 320 15.93 17.18 -19.45
CA SER A 320 14.52 17.29 -19.87
C SER A 320 13.60 16.37 -19.06
N GLY A 321 12.29 16.68 -19.05
CA GLY A 321 11.26 15.85 -18.40
C GLY A 321 11.42 15.76 -16.87
N LEU A 322 12.03 16.78 -16.27
CA LEU A 322 12.23 16.90 -14.82
C LEU A 322 11.23 17.91 -14.25
N TYR A 323 10.44 17.50 -13.28
CA TYR A 323 9.37 18.26 -12.66
C TYR A 323 9.57 18.38 -11.16
N TYR A 324 8.94 19.39 -10.56
CA TYR A 324 9.01 19.64 -9.13
C TYR A 324 7.63 19.88 -8.54
N GLN A 325 7.34 19.28 -7.39
CA GLN A 325 6.12 19.49 -6.62
C GLN A 325 6.45 20.20 -5.31
N PHE A 326 5.85 21.37 -5.12
CA PHE A 326 5.98 22.11 -3.87
C PHE A 326 5.08 21.52 -2.79
N SER A 327 5.56 21.54 -1.57
CA SER A 327 4.79 21.05 -0.41
C SER A 327 3.46 21.78 -0.20
N LYS A 328 3.40 23.09 -0.52
CA LYS A 328 2.18 23.89 -0.47
C LYS A 328 1.05 23.42 -1.40
N GLU A 329 1.36 22.58 -2.40
CA GLU A 329 0.37 21.97 -3.29
C GLU A 329 -0.37 20.80 -2.63
N ILE A 330 0.14 20.33 -1.48
CA ILE A 330 -0.54 19.37 -0.63
C ILE A 330 -1.42 20.16 0.33
N GLU A 331 -2.69 20.22 0.03
CA GLU A 331 -3.67 21.01 0.78
C GLU A 331 -4.04 20.28 2.09
N PHE A 332 -3.11 20.25 3.06
CA PHE A 332 -3.39 19.71 4.36
C PHE A 332 -4.38 20.61 5.11
N VAL A 333 -5.39 19.93 5.67
CA VAL A 333 -6.26 20.56 6.67
C VAL A 333 -5.64 20.38 8.05
N LYS A 334 -6.10 21.18 9.01
CA LYS A 334 -5.76 21.00 10.42
C LYS A 334 -6.12 19.57 10.85
N ASP A 335 -5.33 18.98 11.71
CA ASP A 335 -5.49 17.61 12.22
C ASP A 335 -5.36 16.48 11.17
N ALA A 336 -4.70 16.76 10.03
CA ALA A 336 -4.42 15.76 9.00
C ALA A 336 -3.27 14.79 9.35
N MET A 337 -2.73 14.87 10.56
CA MET A 337 -1.58 14.10 11.03
C MET A 337 -1.95 13.20 12.20
N ILE A 338 -1.26 12.08 12.37
CA ILE A 338 -1.37 11.21 13.55
C ILE A 338 -0.42 11.66 14.67
N GLU A 339 0.72 12.17 14.29
CA GLU A 339 1.77 12.78 15.11
C GLU A 339 2.59 13.72 14.20
N ALA A 340 3.63 14.35 14.71
CA ALA A 340 4.35 15.40 13.99
C ALA A 340 4.98 15.02 12.63
N LYS A 341 4.84 13.79 12.13
CA LYS A 341 5.51 13.32 10.91
C LYS A 341 4.62 12.59 9.92
N HIS A 342 3.60 11.86 10.39
CA HIS A 342 2.88 10.94 9.51
C HIS A 342 1.42 11.36 9.33
N PRO A 343 0.95 11.38 8.07
CA PRO A 343 -0.44 11.73 7.77
C PRO A 343 -1.39 10.62 8.24
N ASN A 344 -2.54 11.03 8.79
CA ASN A 344 -3.67 10.15 9.01
C ASN A 344 -4.48 9.96 7.71
N ASP A 345 -5.68 9.40 7.78
CA ASP A 345 -6.53 9.15 6.61
C ASP A 345 -6.81 10.44 5.81
N ILE A 346 -7.07 11.55 6.51
CA ILE A 346 -7.36 12.84 5.86
C ILE A 346 -6.12 13.34 5.12
N GLY A 347 -4.96 13.27 5.76
CA GLY A 347 -3.68 13.65 5.16
C GLY A 347 -3.30 12.77 3.98
N CYS A 348 -3.50 11.45 4.08
CA CYS A 348 -3.28 10.52 2.98
C CYS A 348 -4.15 10.83 1.76
N ILE A 349 -5.41 11.23 1.97
CA ILE A 349 -6.31 11.65 0.88
C ILE A 349 -5.81 12.97 0.27
N ALA A 350 -5.34 13.93 1.07
CA ALA A 350 -4.78 15.18 0.58
C ALA A 350 -3.52 14.95 -0.28
N TYR A 351 -2.58 14.11 0.20
CA TYR A 351 -1.43 13.66 -0.59
C TYR A 351 -1.86 13.07 -1.93
N ALA A 352 -2.75 12.09 -1.92
CA ALA A 352 -3.21 11.42 -3.14
C ALA A 352 -3.82 12.39 -4.15
N LYS A 353 -4.62 13.36 -3.71
CA LYS A 353 -5.22 14.39 -4.57
C LYS A 353 -4.17 15.34 -5.15
N ALA A 354 -3.17 15.74 -4.36
CA ALA A 354 -2.09 16.60 -4.84
C ALA A 354 -1.28 15.91 -5.96
N TYR A 355 -0.84 14.67 -5.69
CA TYR A 355 -0.13 13.88 -6.70
C TYR A 355 -0.99 13.54 -7.93
N GLN A 356 -2.29 13.31 -7.76
CA GLN A 356 -3.21 13.15 -8.89
C GLN A 356 -3.21 14.38 -9.81
N ARG A 357 -3.31 15.59 -9.23
CA ARG A 357 -3.29 16.85 -10.01
C ARG A 357 -1.98 16.99 -10.78
N THR A 358 -0.86 16.77 -10.11
CA THR A 358 0.48 16.91 -10.70
C THR A 358 0.73 15.86 -11.78
N LEU A 359 0.49 14.58 -11.49
CA LEU A 359 0.71 13.51 -12.45
C LEU A 359 -0.18 13.62 -13.69
N ARG A 360 -1.44 14.05 -13.55
CA ARG A 360 -2.31 14.31 -14.70
C ARG A 360 -1.79 15.43 -15.61
N LYS A 361 -1.07 16.42 -15.07
CA LYS A 361 -0.42 17.47 -15.88
C LYS A 361 0.80 16.96 -16.64
N ILE A 362 1.59 16.08 -16.01
CA ILE A 362 2.87 15.61 -16.56
C ILE A 362 2.68 14.43 -17.55
N LEU A 363 1.63 13.65 -17.38
CA LEU A 363 1.38 12.41 -18.13
C LEU A 363 0.29 12.52 -19.20
N ARG A 364 -0.02 13.74 -19.60
CA ARG A 364 -0.94 14.05 -20.71
C ARG A 364 -0.36 13.67 -22.06
#